data_3f0f5f6f3bf8014e18a39cccaa5f48f0
#
_entry.id   3f0f5f6f3bf8014e18a39cccaa5f48f0
#
_cell.length_a   1.000
_cell.length_b   1.000
_cell.length_c   1.000
_cell.angle_alpha   90.00
_cell.angle_beta   90.00
_cell.angle_gamma   90.00
#
_symmetry.space_group_name_H-M   'P 1'
#
loop_
_entity.id
_entity.type
_entity.pdbx_description
1 polymer ?
#
loop_
_entity_poly.entity_id
_entity_poly.type
_entity_poly.pdbx_seq_one_letter_code
_entity_poly.pdbx_strand_id
1 'polypeptide(L)'
;MRMLHTMLRVGNLERSIQFYTKILGMKLLRQHDFPEGKFSLAFVGYGDESDHTVLELTYNYGVETYDMGNAYGHVALEVEDAHQACAAVKAAGGKVLREAGPMMHGTTVIAFVEDPDGYKVEFI
;
A
#
# COMPACT_ATOMS: atom_id res chain seq x y z
N MET A 1 15.77 13.70 -13.07
CA MET A 1 15.18 12.35 -12.88
C MET A 1 14.43 12.35 -11.57
N ARG A 2 13.23 11.76 -11.50
CA ARG A 2 12.39 11.74 -10.30
C ARG A 2 11.62 10.42 -10.25
N MET A 3 11.49 9.80 -9.09
CA MET A 3 10.68 8.59 -8.95
C MET A 3 9.21 8.96 -9.04
N LEU A 4 8.49 8.44 -10.03
CA LEU A 4 7.07 8.76 -10.26
C LEU A 4 6.16 7.87 -9.43
N HIS A 5 6.32 6.57 -9.53
CA HIS A 5 5.45 5.62 -8.83
C HIS A 5 6.10 4.25 -8.73
N THR A 6 5.58 3.45 -7.80
CA THR A 6 5.81 2.02 -7.73
C THR A 6 4.50 1.33 -8.10
N MET A 7 4.56 0.34 -9.00
CA MET A 7 3.38 -0.40 -9.42
C MET A 7 3.27 -1.71 -8.63
N LEU A 8 2.07 -1.95 -8.11
CA LEU A 8 1.71 -3.18 -7.41
C LEU A 8 0.57 -3.87 -8.17
N ARG A 9 0.70 -5.17 -8.44
CA ARG A 9 -0.38 -5.96 -9.00
C ARG A 9 -1.31 -6.40 -7.90
N VAL A 10 -2.61 -6.15 -8.08
CA VAL A 10 -3.63 -6.42 -7.07
C VAL A 10 -4.69 -7.38 -7.62
N GLY A 11 -5.25 -8.21 -6.75
CA GLY A 11 -6.26 -9.19 -7.14
C GLY A 11 -7.68 -8.63 -7.18
N ASN A 12 -7.89 -7.44 -6.61
CA ASN A 12 -9.18 -6.76 -6.57
C ASN A 12 -8.93 -5.27 -6.40
N LEU A 13 -9.16 -4.49 -7.45
CA LEU A 13 -8.82 -3.07 -7.46
C LEU A 13 -9.58 -2.28 -6.39
N GLU A 14 -10.89 -2.50 -6.28
CA GLU A 14 -11.73 -1.79 -5.31
C GLU A 14 -11.29 -2.06 -3.87
N ARG A 15 -10.99 -3.30 -3.55
CA ARG A 15 -10.50 -3.70 -2.22
C ARG A 15 -9.18 -2.99 -1.88
N SER A 16 -8.27 -2.93 -2.84
CA SER A 16 -6.98 -2.26 -2.64
C SER A 16 -7.13 -0.74 -2.54
N ILE A 17 -7.98 -0.13 -3.36
CA ILE A 17 -8.29 1.30 -3.25
C ILE A 17 -8.83 1.60 -1.84
N GLN A 18 -9.76 0.79 -1.33
CA GLN A 18 -10.31 0.98 0.00
C GLN A 18 -9.24 0.91 1.08
N PHE A 19 -8.33 -0.05 0.98
CA PHE A 19 -7.24 -0.19 1.95
C PHE A 19 -6.35 1.07 1.96
N TYR A 20 -5.85 1.46 0.80
CA TYR A 20 -4.91 2.60 0.74
C TYR A 20 -5.57 3.93 1.02
N THR A 21 -6.85 4.12 0.68
CA THR A 21 -7.55 5.38 0.93
C THR A 21 -8.19 5.43 2.31
N LYS A 22 -9.04 4.47 2.66
CA LYS A 22 -9.80 4.51 3.92
C LYS A 22 -8.96 4.20 5.14
N ILE A 23 -8.04 3.24 5.02
CA ILE A 23 -7.22 2.80 6.17
C ILE A 23 -5.94 3.62 6.24
N LEU A 24 -5.21 3.76 5.13
CA LEU A 24 -3.92 4.45 5.12
C LEU A 24 -4.01 5.95 4.80
N GLY A 25 -5.20 6.47 4.51
CA GLY A 25 -5.42 7.89 4.35
C GLY A 25 -4.95 8.51 3.04
N MET A 26 -4.61 7.70 2.04
CA MET A 26 -4.26 8.22 0.72
C MET A 26 -5.50 8.75 0.00
N LYS A 27 -5.27 9.50 -1.07
CA LYS A 27 -6.31 9.95 -1.99
C LYS A 27 -6.27 9.09 -3.24
N LEU A 28 -7.45 8.77 -3.78
CA LEU A 28 -7.55 8.23 -5.13
C LEU A 28 -7.35 9.38 -6.11
N LEU A 29 -6.21 9.38 -6.81
CA LEU A 29 -5.82 10.48 -7.68
C LEU A 29 -6.42 10.36 -9.07
N ARG A 30 -6.44 9.16 -9.62
CA ARG A 30 -7.09 8.84 -10.89
C ARG A 30 -7.27 7.34 -11.04
N GLN A 31 -8.23 6.97 -11.86
CA GLN A 31 -8.55 5.57 -12.16
C GLN A 31 -8.86 5.44 -13.64
N HIS A 32 -8.40 4.37 -14.26
CA HIS A 32 -8.59 4.17 -15.69
C HIS A 32 -8.75 2.69 -16.03
N ASP A 33 -9.69 2.41 -16.93
CA ASP A 33 -9.92 1.06 -17.44
C ASP A 33 -9.35 0.95 -18.86
N PHE A 34 -8.68 -0.16 -19.14
CA PHE A 34 -8.15 -0.49 -20.45
C PHE A 34 -8.70 -1.86 -20.88
N PRO A 35 -9.98 -1.92 -21.31
CA PRO A 35 -10.64 -3.20 -21.58
C PRO A 35 -9.97 -3.98 -22.70
N GLU A 36 -9.41 -3.33 -23.71
CA GLU A 36 -8.68 -4.01 -24.77
C GLU A 36 -7.39 -4.66 -24.27
N GLY A 37 -6.73 -4.05 -23.30
CA GLY A 37 -5.55 -4.61 -22.62
C GLY A 37 -5.90 -5.54 -21.47
N LYS A 38 -7.19 -5.64 -21.13
CA LYS A 38 -7.72 -6.46 -20.03
C LYS A 38 -7.09 -6.12 -18.68
N PHE A 39 -6.95 -4.83 -18.41
CA PHE A 39 -6.52 -4.37 -17.09
C PHE A 39 -7.15 -3.03 -16.74
N SER A 40 -7.19 -2.75 -15.44
CA SER A 40 -7.57 -1.46 -14.89
C SER A 40 -6.50 -1.03 -13.90
N LEU A 41 -6.33 0.27 -13.75
CA LEU A 41 -5.36 0.80 -12.80
C LEU A 41 -5.92 1.99 -12.02
N ALA A 42 -5.33 2.22 -10.87
CA ALA A 42 -5.63 3.36 -10.01
C ALA A 42 -4.34 3.89 -9.42
N PHE A 43 -4.23 5.22 -9.33
CA PHE A 43 -3.12 5.87 -8.65
C PHE A 43 -3.61 6.40 -7.31
N VAL A 44 -2.90 6.05 -6.24
CA VAL A 44 -3.19 6.47 -4.88
C VAL A 44 -1.95 7.09 -4.25
N GLY A 45 -2.14 8.11 -3.42
CA GLY A 45 -1.03 8.79 -2.77
C GLY A 45 -1.51 9.91 -1.86
N TYR A 46 -0.54 10.59 -1.25
CA TYR A 46 -0.83 11.66 -0.29
C TYR A 46 -0.85 13.05 -0.91
N GLY A 47 -0.49 13.17 -2.18
CA GLY A 47 -0.50 14.44 -2.90
C GLY A 47 -0.51 14.23 -4.40
N ASP A 48 -0.46 15.34 -5.14
CA ASP A 48 -0.53 15.34 -6.59
C ASP A 48 0.68 14.66 -7.23
N GLU A 49 0.47 13.94 -8.32
CA GLU A 49 1.52 13.22 -9.04
C GLU A 49 2.60 14.14 -9.60
N SER A 50 2.31 15.43 -9.75
CA SER A 50 3.27 16.40 -10.27
C SER A 50 4.47 16.61 -9.33
N ASP A 51 4.28 16.39 -8.01
CA ASP A 51 5.30 16.65 -7.00
C ASP A 51 5.42 15.58 -5.92
N HIS A 52 4.56 14.55 -5.96
CA HIS A 52 4.61 13.42 -5.02
C HIS A 52 4.87 12.11 -5.76
N THR A 53 5.61 11.21 -5.14
CA THR A 53 5.72 9.82 -5.57
C THR A 53 4.50 9.06 -5.05
N VAL A 54 3.88 8.26 -5.91
CA VAL A 54 2.59 7.61 -5.62
C VAL A 54 2.66 6.10 -5.88
N LEU A 55 1.61 5.39 -5.57
CA LEU A 55 1.47 3.97 -5.93
C LEU A 55 0.53 3.85 -7.13
N GLU A 56 0.89 2.96 -8.05
CA GLU A 56 0.01 2.50 -9.13
C GLU A 56 -0.49 1.10 -8.77
N LEU A 57 -1.81 0.96 -8.62
CA LEU A 57 -2.44 -0.33 -8.36
C LEU A 57 -2.98 -0.84 -9.70
N THR A 58 -2.53 -2.02 -10.12
CA THR A 58 -2.92 -2.60 -11.42
C THR A 58 -3.64 -3.91 -11.21
N TYR A 59 -4.87 -3.99 -11.69
CA TYR A 59 -5.65 -5.21 -11.71
C TYR A 59 -5.69 -5.78 -13.12
N ASN A 60 -5.15 -6.98 -13.31
CA ASN A 60 -5.27 -7.75 -14.56
C ASN A 60 -6.53 -8.60 -14.49
N TYR A 61 -7.43 -8.44 -15.44
CA TYR A 61 -8.74 -9.09 -15.40
C TYR A 61 -8.63 -10.61 -15.26
N GLY A 62 -9.31 -11.14 -14.26
CA GLY A 62 -9.33 -12.57 -13.95
C GLY A 62 -8.17 -13.08 -13.12
N VAL A 63 -7.19 -12.24 -12.79
CA VAL A 63 -6.06 -12.65 -11.95
C VAL A 63 -6.27 -12.13 -10.53
N GLU A 64 -6.61 -13.02 -9.61
CA GLU A 64 -6.98 -12.66 -8.25
C GLU A 64 -5.85 -12.88 -7.23
N THR A 65 -4.85 -13.69 -7.58
CA THR A 65 -3.72 -13.99 -6.70
C THR A 65 -2.41 -13.99 -7.49
N TYR A 66 -1.33 -13.69 -6.78
CA TYR A 66 0.02 -13.68 -7.33
C TYR A 66 0.97 -14.43 -6.40
N ASP A 67 2.02 -15.01 -6.98
CA ASP A 67 3.13 -15.56 -6.20
C ASP A 67 4.01 -14.39 -5.75
N MET A 68 4.00 -14.12 -4.47
CA MET A 68 4.75 -13.00 -3.90
C MET A 68 6.26 -13.26 -3.80
N GLY A 69 6.67 -14.53 -3.76
CA GLY A 69 8.09 -14.87 -3.63
C GLY A 69 8.74 -14.28 -2.38
N ASN A 70 10.03 -14.05 -2.44
CA ASN A 70 10.79 -13.51 -1.31
C ASN A 70 11.74 -12.37 -1.68
N ALA A 71 11.61 -11.82 -2.89
CA ALA A 71 12.48 -10.73 -3.35
C ALA A 71 11.97 -9.36 -2.98
N TYR A 72 10.64 -9.18 -2.93
CA TYR A 72 10.04 -7.90 -2.59
C TYR A 72 10.12 -7.66 -1.08
N GLY A 73 10.53 -6.47 -0.69
CA GLY A 73 10.55 -6.04 0.71
C GLY A 73 9.24 -5.37 1.11
N HIS A 74 9.26 -4.05 1.16
CA HIS A 74 8.10 -3.27 1.62
C HIS A 74 8.14 -1.86 1.05
N VAL A 75 7.00 -1.17 1.19
CA VAL A 75 6.88 0.29 1.03
C VAL A 75 6.84 0.88 2.43
N ALA A 76 7.60 1.93 2.68
CA ALA A 76 7.60 2.61 3.98
C ALA A 76 6.77 3.90 3.91
N LEU A 77 5.98 4.13 4.95
CA LEU A 77 5.18 5.34 5.12
C LEU A 77 5.61 6.05 6.40
N GLU A 78 5.89 7.34 6.29
CA GLU A 78 6.11 8.16 7.46
C GLU A 78 4.78 8.37 8.18
N VAL A 79 4.75 8.14 9.48
CA VAL A 79 3.57 8.34 10.32
C VAL A 79 3.95 9.14 11.56
N GLU A 80 3.00 9.88 12.12
CA GLU A 80 3.23 10.60 13.36
C GLU A 80 3.38 9.65 14.54
N ASP A 81 2.61 8.58 14.55
CA ASP A 81 2.59 7.61 15.64
C ASP A 81 2.32 6.21 15.07
N ALA A 82 3.35 5.36 15.05
CA ALA A 82 3.24 4.00 14.53
C ALA A 82 2.28 3.13 15.35
N HIS A 83 2.14 3.38 16.66
CA HIS A 83 1.17 2.66 17.49
C HIS A 83 -0.26 2.96 17.06
N GLN A 84 -0.58 4.23 16.81
CA GLN A 84 -1.91 4.64 16.35
C GLN A 84 -2.21 4.13 14.95
N ALA A 85 -1.24 4.22 14.04
CA ALA A 85 -1.40 3.71 12.67
C ALA A 85 -1.66 2.21 12.67
N CYS A 86 -0.93 1.46 13.48
CA CYS A 86 -1.10 0.02 13.64
C CYS A 86 -2.48 -0.31 14.20
N ALA A 87 -2.93 0.43 15.22
CA ALA A 87 -4.25 0.25 15.83
C ALA A 87 -5.38 0.51 14.84
N ALA A 88 -5.23 1.50 13.97
CA ALA A 88 -6.22 1.81 12.92
C ALA A 88 -6.35 0.67 11.91
N VAL A 89 -5.24 0.06 11.52
CA VAL A 89 -5.25 -1.11 10.63
C VAL A 89 -5.98 -2.27 11.28
N LYS A 90 -5.70 -2.55 12.55
CA LYS A 90 -6.39 -3.62 13.31
C LYS A 90 -7.89 -3.35 13.41
N ALA A 91 -8.28 -2.13 13.76
CA ALA A 91 -9.68 -1.76 13.92
C ALA A 91 -10.47 -1.93 12.61
N ALA A 92 -9.81 -1.76 11.47
CA ALA A 92 -10.40 -1.94 10.15
C ALA A 92 -10.38 -3.40 9.66
N GLY A 93 -9.91 -4.34 10.51
CA GLY A 93 -9.83 -5.75 10.16
C GLY A 93 -8.59 -6.12 9.35
N GLY A 94 -7.61 -5.22 9.26
CA GLY A 94 -6.36 -5.47 8.56
C GLY A 94 -5.39 -6.33 9.36
N LYS A 95 -4.33 -6.75 8.69
CA LYS A 95 -3.35 -7.69 9.26
C LYS A 95 -2.09 -6.94 9.69
N VAL A 96 -1.72 -7.12 10.95
CA VAL A 96 -0.47 -6.61 11.51
C VAL A 96 0.54 -7.75 11.55
N LEU A 97 1.70 -7.53 10.92
CA LEU A 97 2.79 -8.51 10.87
C LEU A 97 3.77 -8.32 12.02
N ARG A 98 4.04 -7.06 12.37
CA ARG A 98 4.89 -6.70 13.49
C ARG A 98 4.28 -5.52 14.22
N GLU A 99 3.95 -5.71 15.49
CA GLU A 99 3.41 -4.67 16.34
C GLU A 99 4.38 -3.49 16.46
N ALA A 100 3.83 -2.28 16.66
CA ALA A 100 4.63 -1.10 16.82
C ALA A 100 5.56 -1.23 18.03
N GLY A 101 6.82 -0.96 17.80
CA GLY A 101 7.86 -1.01 18.82
C GLY A 101 9.20 -0.56 18.26
N PRO A 102 10.23 -0.39 19.12
CA PRO A 102 11.53 0.03 18.65
C PRO A 102 12.16 -1.01 17.72
N MET A 103 12.82 -0.53 16.68
CA MET A 103 13.59 -1.41 15.79
C MET A 103 14.76 -2.03 16.54
N MET A 104 15.21 -3.22 16.08
CA MET A 104 16.39 -3.89 16.64
C MET A 104 17.60 -2.96 16.52
N HIS A 105 18.37 -2.82 17.60
CA HIS A 105 19.54 -1.97 17.67
C HIS A 105 19.29 -0.46 17.49
N GLY A 106 18.04 -0.01 17.74
CA GLY A 106 17.69 1.39 17.62
C GLY A 106 16.52 1.79 18.51
N THR A 107 16.15 3.08 18.46
CA THR A 107 15.04 3.63 19.25
C THR A 107 13.84 4.05 18.39
N THR A 108 14.00 4.08 17.06
CA THR A 108 12.92 4.42 16.14
C THR A 108 11.81 3.36 16.23
N VAL A 109 10.59 3.83 16.47
CA VAL A 109 9.42 2.94 16.55
C VAL A 109 8.94 2.64 15.14
N ILE A 110 8.82 1.36 14.82
CA ILE A 110 8.34 0.88 13.52
C ILE A 110 7.23 -0.14 13.72
N ALA A 111 6.42 -0.33 12.68
CA ALA A 111 5.43 -1.39 12.60
C ALA A 111 5.34 -1.90 11.17
N PHE A 112 4.93 -3.15 11.00
CA PHE A 112 4.67 -3.72 9.68
C PHE A 112 3.25 -4.24 9.61
N VAL A 113 2.56 -3.86 8.55
CA VAL A 113 1.23 -4.36 8.22
C VAL A 113 1.25 -4.98 6.83
N GLU A 114 0.19 -5.67 6.48
CA GLU A 114 0.03 -6.30 5.18
C GLU A 114 -1.19 -5.71 4.49
N ASP A 115 -1.05 -5.41 3.20
CA ASP A 115 -2.19 -4.99 2.41
C ASP A 115 -3.06 -6.21 2.02
N PRO A 116 -4.21 -6.03 1.35
CA PRO A 116 -5.09 -7.15 1.03
C PRO A 116 -4.47 -8.24 0.15
N ASP A 117 -3.41 -7.94 -0.59
CA ASP A 117 -2.73 -8.89 -1.47
C ASP A 117 -1.48 -9.52 -0.84
N GLY A 118 -1.09 -9.05 0.34
CA GLY A 118 0.10 -9.54 1.02
C GLY A 118 1.33 -8.65 0.87
N TYR A 119 1.21 -7.46 0.27
CA TYR A 119 2.32 -6.51 0.20
C TYR A 119 2.54 -5.90 1.58
N LYS A 120 3.79 -5.92 2.01
CA LYS A 120 4.18 -5.36 3.31
C LYS A 120 4.28 -3.85 3.26
N VAL A 121 3.78 -3.19 4.29
CA VAL A 121 3.87 -1.74 4.49
C VAL A 121 4.49 -1.49 5.85
N GLU A 122 5.56 -0.70 5.87
CA GLU A 122 6.21 -0.27 7.11
C GLU A 122 5.67 1.09 7.53
N PHE A 123 5.35 1.24 8.81
CA PHE A 123 5.12 2.55 9.42
C PHE A 123 6.37 2.96 10.20
N ILE A 124 6.89 4.13 9.88
CA ILE A 124 8.10 4.64 10.51
C ILE A 124 8.04 6.15 10.77
#